data_a2779662f8182cf7fe9057cba659fca8
#
_entry.id   a2779662f8182cf7fe9057cba659fca8
#
_cell.length_a   1.000
_cell.length_b   1.000
_cell.length_c   1.000
_cell.angle_alpha   90.00
_cell.angle_beta   90.00
_cell.angle_gamma   90.00
#
_symmetry.space_group_name_H-M   'P 1'
#
loop_
_entity.id
_entity.type
_entity.pdbx_description
1 polymer ?
#
loop_
_entity_poly.entity_id
_entity_poly.type
_entity_poly.pdbx_seq_one_letter_code
_entity_poly.pdbx_strand_id
1 'polypeptide(L)'
;LTLSLADLTLDPPVLLAPLAGITDLPFRRVVSGFGAGLVVSEMIASQDVVQGRPLARAKAELGFGEAATSVQLAGREAHWLAEAAKYCEAQGAKIIDFNMGCPAKRVTAATGNGACGSALMREPDHAISLIEAVIKVVSVPVTLKMRLGWDDDSHNAAEIARRAEASGVKMVVIHGRTRCQFYKGKADWAAIARVKDAVSLPVIANGDITSPASAAEALRLSGADGVMVGRGAQGRPWVLAEIAHQLFGAPAPQIPTGAALADLVVAHYEAMLSFYGTELALKVARKHLGWYLDAAGADPALRTKALTLNEPSAVISTLVSALRDAPHPAPERYAA
;
A
#
# COMPACT_ATOMS: atom_id res chain seq x y z
N LEU A 1 5.45 -4.41 20.09
CA LEU A 1 4.64 -3.17 20.12
C LEU A 1 3.42 -3.37 19.24
N THR A 2 2.23 -3.22 19.79
CA THR A 2 0.95 -3.34 19.09
C THR A 2 0.30 -1.96 19.00
N LEU A 3 -0.43 -1.68 17.91
CA LEU A 3 -1.21 -0.45 17.77
C LEU A 3 -2.70 -0.76 17.88
N SER A 4 -3.41 0.00 18.71
CA SER A 4 -4.87 -0.09 18.83
C SER A 4 -5.52 0.95 17.90
N LEU A 5 -6.43 0.48 17.06
CA LEU A 5 -7.31 1.31 16.24
C LEU A 5 -8.76 0.96 16.61
N ALA A 6 -9.33 1.69 17.56
CA ALA A 6 -10.61 1.32 18.18
C ALA A 6 -10.57 -0.15 18.66
N ASP A 7 -11.46 -1.01 18.16
CA ASP A 7 -11.51 -2.42 18.51
C ASP A 7 -10.53 -3.32 17.74
N LEU A 8 -9.75 -2.73 16.82
CA LEU A 8 -8.76 -3.47 16.03
C LEU A 8 -7.37 -3.31 16.62
N THR A 9 -6.62 -4.41 16.61
CA THR A 9 -5.19 -4.42 16.97
C THR A 9 -4.35 -4.66 15.73
N LEU A 10 -3.43 -3.76 15.44
CA LEU A 10 -2.41 -3.97 14.40
C LEU A 10 -1.15 -4.52 15.06
N ASP A 11 -0.85 -5.77 14.77
CA ASP A 11 0.31 -6.50 15.29
C ASP A 11 0.88 -7.42 14.21
N PRO A 12 2.09 -7.14 13.73
CA PRO A 12 2.99 -6.01 14.02
C PRO A 12 2.55 -4.68 13.38
N PRO A 13 3.06 -3.51 13.82
CA PRO A 13 2.76 -2.22 13.20
C PRO A 13 3.58 -1.97 11.93
N VAL A 14 3.52 -2.95 11.00
CA VAL A 14 4.18 -2.95 9.70
C VAL A 14 3.11 -3.17 8.63
N LEU A 15 2.88 -2.15 7.81
CA LEU A 15 1.75 -2.06 6.89
C LEU A 15 2.20 -2.12 5.43
N LEU A 16 1.38 -2.73 4.56
CA LEU A 16 1.56 -2.64 3.11
C LEU A 16 0.86 -1.38 2.56
N ALA A 17 1.61 -0.55 1.83
CA ALA A 17 1.08 0.67 1.22
C ALA A 17 0.16 0.37 0.03
N PRO A 18 -0.87 1.21 -0.20
CA PRO A 18 -1.67 1.18 -1.43
C PRO A 18 -0.82 1.60 -2.64
N LEU A 19 -0.69 0.70 -3.62
CA LEU A 19 0.09 0.91 -4.84
C LEU A 19 -0.78 0.60 -6.07
N ALA A 20 -1.12 1.62 -6.86
CA ALA A 20 -1.98 1.48 -8.03
C ALA A 20 -1.44 0.45 -9.04
N GLY A 21 -2.26 -0.52 -9.38
CA GLY A 21 -1.93 -1.64 -10.25
C GLY A 21 -0.95 -2.65 -9.63
N ILE A 22 -0.76 -2.66 -8.32
CA ILE A 22 0.22 -3.53 -7.64
C ILE A 22 -0.42 -4.23 -6.44
N THR A 23 -1.10 -3.49 -5.55
CA THR A 23 -1.70 -4.06 -4.33
C THR A 23 -3.12 -4.55 -4.57
N ASP A 24 -3.28 -5.35 -5.63
CA ASP A 24 -4.48 -6.14 -5.90
C ASP A 24 -4.67 -7.24 -4.85
N LEU A 25 -5.81 -7.91 -4.88
CA LEU A 25 -6.10 -8.98 -3.93
C LEU A 25 -5.07 -10.12 -3.95
N PRO A 26 -4.62 -10.64 -5.12
CA PRO A 26 -3.57 -11.66 -5.15
C PRO A 26 -2.28 -11.24 -4.42
N PHE A 27 -1.79 -10.02 -4.65
CA PHE A 27 -0.56 -9.56 -4.02
C PHE A 27 -0.75 -9.30 -2.52
N ARG A 28 -1.88 -8.70 -2.10
CA ARG A 28 -2.18 -8.52 -0.67
C ARG A 28 -2.20 -9.85 0.07
N ARG A 29 -2.74 -10.93 -0.53
CA ARG A 29 -2.73 -12.29 0.03
C ARG A 29 -1.33 -12.80 0.27
N VAL A 30 -0.45 -12.66 -0.72
CA VAL A 30 0.95 -13.08 -0.58
C VAL A 30 1.61 -12.34 0.58
N VAL A 31 1.45 -11.01 0.67
CA VAL A 31 2.06 -10.21 1.76
C VAL A 31 1.46 -10.55 3.12
N SER A 32 0.14 -10.70 3.23
CA SER A 32 -0.53 -11.11 4.47
C SER A 32 -0.08 -12.47 4.94
N GLY A 33 0.16 -13.41 4.02
CA GLY A 33 0.64 -14.76 4.32
C GLY A 33 2.00 -14.79 5.04
N PHE A 34 2.80 -13.73 4.91
CA PHE A 34 4.05 -13.56 5.66
C PHE A 34 3.87 -12.85 7.02
N GLY A 35 2.67 -12.35 7.35
CA GLY A 35 2.41 -11.75 8.66
C GLY A 35 2.51 -10.23 8.69
N ALA A 36 2.12 -9.53 7.62
CA ALA A 36 1.92 -8.08 7.67
C ALA A 36 0.78 -7.72 8.63
N GLY A 37 0.94 -6.67 9.44
CA GLY A 37 -0.08 -6.26 10.40
C GLY A 37 -1.32 -5.63 9.74
N LEU A 38 -1.17 -5.04 8.56
CA LEU A 38 -2.27 -4.51 7.77
C LEU A 38 -1.88 -4.45 6.30
N VAL A 39 -2.82 -4.81 5.42
CA VAL A 39 -2.69 -4.57 3.98
C VAL A 39 -3.75 -3.57 3.53
N VAL A 40 -3.36 -2.65 2.63
CA VAL A 40 -4.26 -1.62 2.09
C VAL A 40 -4.53 -1.89 0.62
N SER A 41 -5.79 -1.80 0.21
CA SER A 41 -6.19 -1.98 -1.19
C SER A 41 -5.56 -0.93 -2.11
N GLU A 42 -5.61 -1.14 -3.42
CA GLU A 42 -5.37 -0.05 -4.35
C GLU A 42 -6.35 1.11 -4.08
N MET A 43 -5.93 2.33 -4.43
CA MET A 43 -6.80 3.49 -4.38
C MET A 43 -8.01 3.32 -5.30
N ILE A 44 -9.22 3.53 -4.77
CA ILE A 44 -10.48 3.39 -5.46
C ILE A 44 -11.14 4.76 -5.60
N ALA A 45 -11.54 5.11 -6.82
CA ALA A 45 -12.36 6.29 -7.04
C ALA A 45 -13.77 6.05 -6.47
N SER A 46 -14.19 6.88 -5.51
CA SER A 46 -15.45 6.71 -4.77
C SER A 46 -16.67 6.66 -5.69
N GLN A 47 -16.75 7.55 -6.67
CA GLN A 47 -17.83 7.56 -7.63
C GLN A 47 -17.88 6.28 -8.48
N ASP A 48 -16.72 5.77 -8.91
CA ASP A 48 -16.65 4.59 -9.78
C ASP A 48 -17.15 3.32 -9.07
N VAL A 49 -16.83 3.15 -7.77
CA VAL A 49 -17.29 1.96 -7.02
C VAL A 49 -18.79 2.02 -6.77
N VAL A 50 -19.35 3.19 -6.45
CA VAL A 50 -20.79 3.39 -6.25
C VAL A 50 -21.55 3.15 -7.56
N GLN A 51 -21.06 3.66 -8.67
CA GLN A 51 -21.64 3.43 -10.00
C GLN A 51 -21.47 1.98 -10.51
N GLY A 52 -20.82 1.13 -9.74
CA GLY A 52 -20.69 -0.29 -10.07
C GLY A 52 -19.71 -0.61 -11.18
N ARG A 53 -18.73 0.26 -11.43
CA ARG A 53 -17.70 0.00 -12.45
C ARG A 53 -16.89 -1.24 -12.07
N PRO A 54 -16.78 -2.26 -12.96
CA PRO A 54 -16.20 -3.56 -12.62
C PRO A 54 -14.78 -3.46 -12.05
N LEU A 55 -13.91 -2.64 -12.66
CA LEU A 55 -12.53 -2.48 -12.21
C LEU A 55 -12.44 -1.82 -10.82
N ALA A 56 -13.32 -0.87 -10.50
CA ALA A 56 -13.35 -0.24 -9.18
C ALA A 56 -13.82 -1.24 -8.10
N ARG A 57 -14.81 -2.07 -8.41
CA ARG A 57 -15.29 -3.13 -7.52
C ARG A 57 -14.24 -4.21 -7.31
N ALA A 58 -13.56 -4.66 -8.37
CA ALA A 58 -12.46 -5.61 -8.23
C ALA A 58 -11.33 -5.10 -7.33
N LYS A 59 -11.00 -3.80 -7.38
CA LYS A 59 -10.02 -3.19 -6.46
C LYS A 59 -10.50 -3.16 -5.01
N ALA A 60 -11.80 -3.04 -4.78
CA ALA A 60 -12.43 -3.06 -3.46
C ALA A 60 -12.54 -4.48 -2.90
N GLU A 61 -12.29 -5.51 -3.69
CA GLU A 61 -12.44 -6.90 -3.27
C GLU A 61 -11.48 -7.25 -2.14
N LEU A 62 -12.04 -7.86 -1.08
CA LEU A 62 -11.34 -8.10 0.18
C LEU A 62 -10.90 -9.55 0.35
N GLY A 63 -11.48 -10.48 -0.45
CA GLY A 63 -11.36 -11.92 -0.22
C GLY A 63 -12.26 -12.41 0.93
N PHE A 64 -12.33 -13.74 1.08
CA PHE A 64 -13.12 -14.37 2.13
C PHE A 64 -12.20 -14.80 3.29
N GLY A 65 -12.52 -14.36 4.51
CA GLY A 65 -11.84 -14.81 5.72
C GLY A 65 -10.41 -14.31 5.88
N GLU A 66 -10.04 -13.22 5.21
CA GLU A 66 -8.69 -12.69 5.27
C GLU A 66 -8.47 -11.74 6.46
N ALA A 67 -7.19 -11.59 6.84
CA ALA A 67 -6.74 -10.66 7.85
C ALA A 67 -7.24 -9.23 7.58
N ALA A 68 -7.20 -8.38 8.59
CA ALA A 68 -7.69 -7.01 8.52
C ALA A 68 -7.19 -6.29 7.25
N THR A 69 -8.13 -6.00 6.36
CA THR A 69 -7.87 -5.26 5.12
C THR A 69 -8.47 -3.87 5.22
N SER A 70 -7.65 -2.87 4.93
CA SER A 70 -8.08 -1.48 4.76
C SER A 70 -8.42 -1.21 3.29
N VAL A 71 -9.56 -0.56 3.04
CA VAL A 71 -9.93 -0.10 1.70
C VAL A 71 -9.64 1.39 1.58
N GLN A 72 -8.82 1.74 0.58
CA GLN A 72 -8.46 3.14 0.37
C GLN A 72 -9.38 3.81 -0.65
N LEU A 73 -10.09 4.85 -0.22
CA LEU A 73 -10.98 5.67 -1.04
C LEU A 73 -10.33 6.99 -1.43
N ALA A 74 -10.58 7.42 -2.66
CA ALA A 74 -10.24 8.74 -3.16
C ALA A 74 -11.45 9.39 -3.83
N GLY A 75 -11.64 10.67 -3.58
CA GLY A 75 -12.74 11.46 -4.12
C GLY A 75 -12.65 12.90 -3.69
N ARG A 76 -13.55 13.73 -4.21
CA ARG A 76 -13.67 15.13 -3.88
C ARG A 76 -15.09 15.53 -3.46
N GLU A 77 -16.05 14.64 -3.62
CA GLU A 77 -17.46 14.89 -3.31
C GLU A 77 -17.89 14.04 -2.12
N ALA A 78 -18.40 14.71 -1.09
CA ALA A 78 -18.82 14.08 0.18
C ALA A 78 -19.83 12.96 -0.02
N HIS A 79 -20.81 13.15 -0.92
CA HIS A 79 -21.83 12.15 -1.22
C HIS A 79 -21.21 10.84 -1.75
N TRP A 80 -20.35 10.91 -2.77
CA TRP A 80 -19.73 9.70 -3.33
C TRP A 80 -18.80 9.00 -2.35
N LEU A 81 -18.06 9.77 -1.54
CA LEU A 81 -17.17 9.19 -0.51
C LEU A 81 -17.99 8.49 0.59
N ALA A 82 -19.09 9.08 1.05
CA ALA A 82 -19.95 8.49 2.06
C ALA A 82 -20.60 7.20 1.54
N GLU A 83 -21.16 7.20 0.33
CA GLU A 83 -21.79 6.00 -0.25
C GLU A 83 -20.75 4.90 -0.55
N ALA A 84 -19.55 5.27 -1.04
CA ALA A 84 -18.46 4.32 -1.25
C ALA A 84 -17.99 3.69 0.07
N ALA A 85 -17.89 4.47 1.14
CA ALA A 85 -17.49 3.99 2.47
C ALA A 85 -18.50 2.99 3.02
N LYS A 86 -19.80 3.30 2.97
CA LYS A 86 -20.88 2.35 3.34
C LYS A 86 -20.80 1.06 2.54
N TYR A 87 -20.62 1.18 1.21
CA TYR A 87 -20.50 0.01 0.34
C TYR A 87 -19.33 -0.86 0.77
N CYS A 88 -18.13 -0.28 0.98
CA CYS A 88 -16.95 -1.03 1.36
C CYS A 88 -17.09 -1.67 2.75
N GLU A 89 -17.68 -0.97 3.73
CA GLU A 89 -17.98 -1.53 5.05
C GLU A 89 -18.94 -2.72 4.94
N ALA A 90 -20.01 -2.59 4.14
CA ALA A 90 -20.97 -3.68 3.90
C ALA A 90 -20.35 -4.89 3.19
N GLN A 91 -19.26 -4.70 2.42
CA GLN A 91 -18.45 -5.79 1.85
C GLN A 91 -17.45 -6.39 2.85
N GLY A 92 -17.37 -5.87 4.08
CA GLY A 92 -16.52 -6.41 5.15
C GLY A 92 -15.20 -5.68 5.37
N ALA A 93 -15.01 -4.49 4.80
CA ALA A 93 -13.83 -3.66 5.10
C ALA A 93 -13.74 -3.41 6.60
N LYS A 94 -12.56 -3.63 7.18
CA LYS A 94 -12.30 -3.41 8.61
C LYS A 94 -11.82 -2.00 8.91
N ILE A 95 -11.31 -1.31 7.89
CA ILE A 95 -10.82 0.07 7.97
C ILE A 95 -11.17 0.75 6.65
N ILE A 96 -11.62 1.99 6.70
CA ILE A 96 -11.71 2.88 5.54
C ILE A 96 -10.53 3.86 5.60
N ASP A 97 -9.66 3.83 4.61
CA ASP A 97 -8.52 4.73 4.50
C ASP A 97 -8.81 5.86 3.50
N PHE A 98 -8.57 7.10 3.89
CA PHE A 98 -8.80 8.28 3.04
C PHE A 98 -7.51 8.68 2.34
N ASN A 99 -7.54 8.77 1.00
CA ASN A 99 -6.36 9.14 0.21
C ASN A 99 -6.21 10.67 0.06
N MET A 100 -5.17 11.23 0.67
CA MET A 100 -4.67 12.57 0.43
C MET A 100 -3.18 12.58 0.03
N GLY A 101 -2.67 11.47 -0.49
CA GLY A 101 -1.24 11.32 -0.80
C GLY A 101 -0.91 11.04 -2.27
N CYS A 102 -1.86 10.62 -3.11
CA CYS A 102 -1.60 10.30 -4.51
C CYS A 102 -1.14 11.55 -5.29
N PRO A 103 0.10 11.56 -5.85
CA PRO A 103 0.64 12.72 -6.56
C PRO A 103 0.33 12.71 -8.06
N ALA A 104 -0.29 11.65 -8.58
CA ALA A 104 -0.47 11.43 -10.01
C ALA A 104 -1.25 12.60 -10.66
N LYS A 105 -0.77 13.12 -11.79
CA LYS A 105 -1.39 14.26 -12.49
C LYS A 105 -2.88 14.01 -12.77
N ARG A 106 -3.26 12.80 -13.22
CA ARG A 106 -4.66 12.42 -13.47
C ARG A 106 -5.57 12.47 -12.24
N VAL A 107 -4.99 12.42 -11.03
CA VAL A 107 -5.72 12.47 -9.75
C VAL A 107 -5.74 13.90 -9.21
N THR A 108 -4.64 14.64 -9.40
CA THR A 108 -4.47 15.99 -8.84
C THR A 108 -4.84 17.13 -9.80
N ALA A 109 -5.12 16.82 -11.07
CA ALA A 109 -5.58 17.79 -12.05
C ALA A 109 -7.11 17.92 -12.01
N ALA A 110 -7.61 19.14 -12.16
CA ALA A 110 -9.04 19.43 -12.20
C ALA A 110 -9.64 19.00 -13.55
N THR A 111 -9.90 17.70 -13.73
CA THR A 111 -10.60 17.15 -14.90
C THR A 111 -11.68 16.19 -14.43
N GLY A 112 -12.89 16.32 -14.92
CA GLY A 112 -14.03 15.47 -14.55
C GLY A 112 -14.45 15.69 -13.09
N ASN A 113 -14.26 14.68 -12.25
CA ASN A 113 -14.69 14.69 -10.84
C ASN A 113 -13.86 15.59 -9.91
N GLY A 114 -13.07 16.49 -10.46
CA GLY A 114 -12.24 17.42 -9.71
C GLY A 114 -10.95 16.82 -9.16
N ALA A 115 -10.06 17.70 -8.68
CA ALA A 115 -8.78 17.29 -8.13
C ALA A 115 -8.93 16.67 -6.72
N CYS A 116 -8.39 15.46 -6.54
CA CYS A 116 -8.38 14.75 -5.25
C CYS A 116 -6.96 14.23 -4.91
N GLY A 117 -6.84 13.28 -4.00
CA GLY A 117 -5.53 12.82 -3.55
C GLY A 117 -4.75 13.95 -2.88
N SER A 118 -3.47 14.12 -3.21
CA SER A 118 -2.65 15.17 -2.59
C SER A 118 -3.05 16.61 -2.96
N ALA A 119 -3.93 16.83 -3.95
CA ALA A 119 -4.48 18.15 -4.22
C ALA A 119 -5.32 18.69 -3.06
N LEU A 120 -5.98 17.80 -2.31
CA LEU A 120 -6.77 18.16 -1.12
C LEU A 120 -5.93 18.81 -0.01
N MET A 121 -4.62 18.58 0.01
CA MET A 121 -3.75 19.27 0.97
C MET A 121 -3.69 20.79 0.77
N ARG A 122 -4.08 21.29 -0.39
CA ARG A 122 -4.21 22.74 -0.67
C ARG A 122 -5.52 23.33 -0.19
N GLU A 123 -6.47 22.48 0.19
CA GLU A 123 -7.83 22.85 0.58
C GLU A 123 -8.21 22.11 1.89
N PRO A 124 -7.52 22.42 3.03
CA PRO A 124 -7.69 21.68 4.29
C PRO A 124 -9.14 21.65 4.79
N ASP A 125 -9.88 22.77 4.67
CA ASP A 125 -11.28 22.85 5.12
C ASP A 125 -12.17 21.86 4.36
N HIS A 126 -12.00 21.83 3.04
CA HIS A 126 -12.72 20.88 2.20
C HIS A 126 -12.32 19.43 2.51
N ALA A 127 -11.02 19.17 2.66
CA ALA A 127 -10.53 17.84 3.00
C ALA A 127 -11.12 17.31 4.32
N ILE A 128 -11.17 18.15 5.36
CA ILE A 128 -11.78 17.78 6.64
C ILE A 128 -13.28 17.52 6.50
N SER A 129 -14.01 18.35 5.76
CA SER A 129 -15.45 18.12 5.53
C SER A 129 -15.74 16.77 4.82
N LEU A 130 -14.83 16.33 3.93
CA LEU A 130 -14.93 15.01 3.27
C LEU A 130 -14.67 13.87 4.25
N ILE A 131 -13.65 14.00 5.11
CA ILE A 131 -13.32 13.02 6.16
C ILE A 131 -14.50 12.87 7.13
N GLU A 132 -15.09 13.98 7.57
CA GLU A 132 -16.26 13.97 8.45
C GLU A 132 -17.48 13.30 7.81
N ALA A 133 -17.69 13.52 6.49
CA ALA A 133 -18.78 12.88 5.77
C ALA A 133 -18.62 11.34 5.74
N VAL A 134 -17.39 10.83 5.65
CA VAL A 134 -17.11 9.39 5.76
C VAL A 134 -17.32 8.89 7.18
N ILE A 135 -16.74 9.55 8.19
CA ILE A 135 -16.83 9.14 9.60
C ILE A 135 -18.27 9.05 10.08
N LYS A 136 -19.15 9.95 9.62
CA LYS A 136 -20.58 9.98 10.01
C LYS A 136 -21.38 8.76 9.56
N VAL A 137 -20.91 8.01 8.59
CA VAL A 137 -21.72 6.96 7.92
C VAL A 137 -21.17 5.55 8.07
N VAL A 138 -19.99 5.37 8.66
CA VAL A 138 -19.40 4.05 8.93
C VAL A 138 -19.14 3.85 10.41
N SER A 139 -19.13 2.60 10.85
CA SER A 139 -18.80 2.20 12.22
C SER A 139 -17.32 1.75 12.35
N VAL A 140 -16.70 1.34 11.24
CA VAL A 140 -15.31 0.93 11.21
C VAL A 140 -14.38 2.14 11.34
N PRO A 141 -13.14 1.96 11.87
CA PRO A 141 -12.15 3.02 11.96
C PRO A 141 -11.87 3.68 10.60
N VAL A 142 -11.77 5.01 10.60
CA VAL A 142 -11.32 5.79 9.45
C VAL A 142 -9.88 6.22 9.68
N THR A 143 -9.02 6.01 8.67
CA THR A 143 -7.61 6.41 8.67
C THR A 143 -7.31 7.39 7.53
N LEU A 144 -6.20 8.09 7.60
CA LEU A 144 -5.81 9.10 6.63
C LEU A 144 -4.39 8.87 6.15
N LYS A 145 -4.21 8.74 4.82
CA LYS A 145 -2.88 8.68 4.21
C LYS A 145 -2.57 9.92 3.40
N MET A 146 -1.52 10.66 3.79
CA MET A 146 -1.15 11.92 3.14
C MET A 146 0.37 12.06 2.94
N ARG A 147 0.78 13.17 2.37
CA ARG A 147 2.17 13.61 2.21
C ARG A 147 2.49 14.72 3.23
N LEU A 148 3.73 15.26 3.20
CA LEU A 148 4.14 16.37 4.07
C LEU A 148 3.40 17.70 3.72
N GLY A 149 3.02 17.83 2.47
CA GLY A 149 2.36 19.01 1.92
C GLY A 149 2.27 18.94 0.40
N TRP A 150 1.83 20.03 -0.23
CA TRP A 150 1.80 20.13 -1.68
C TRP A 150 3.20 20.35 -2.26
N ASP A 151 3.96 21.27 -1.75
CA ASP A 151 5.31 21.64 -2.13
C ASP A 151 6.16 21.98 -0.90
N ASP A 152 7.37 22.45 -1.09
CA ASP A 152 8.32 22.72 -0.01
C ASP A 152 7.94 23.96 0.81
N ASP A 153 7.09 24.86 0.28
CA ASP A 153 6.59 26.05 0.96
C ASP A 153 5.30 25.78 1.77
N SER A 154 4.65 24.63 1.56
CA SER A 154 3.34 24.29 2.14
C SER A 154 3.34 22.96 2.90
N HIS A 155 4.23 22.80 3.88
CA HIS A 155 4.27 21.65 4.79
C HIS A 155 3.16 21.74 5.84
N ASN A 156 1.93 21.34 5.50
CA ASN A 156 0.76 21.49 6.38
C ASN A 156 0.22 20.14 6.92
N ALA A 157 0.98 19.06 6.79
CA ALA A 157 0.54 17.74 7.26
C ALA A 157 0.22 17.71 8.76
N ALA A 158 0.99 18.41 9.60
CA ALA A 158 0.76 18.46 11.05
C ALA A 158 -0.58 19.14 11.40
N GLU A 159 -0.91 20.24 10.72
CA GLU A 159 -2.20 20.93 10.91
C GLU A 159 -3.36 20.04 10.48
N ILE A 160 -3.25 19.43 9.29
CA ILE A 160 -4.30 18.53 8.77
C ILE A 160 -4.47 17.32 9.69
N ALA A 161 -3.39 16.72 10.19
CA ALA A 161 -3.45 15.58 11.11
C ALA A 161 -4.19 15.93 12.41
N ARG A 162 -3.88 17.07 13.02
CA ARG A 162 -4.54 17.54 14.24
C ARG A 162 -6.05 17.76 14.01
N ARG A 163 -6.42 18.35 12.88
CA ARG A 163 -7.83 18.56 12.52
C ARG A 163 -8.54 17.24 12.24
N ALA A 164 -7.89 16.31 11.54
CA ALA A 164 -8.41 14.98 11.26
C ALA A 164 -8.62 14.16 12.55
N GLU A 165 -7.68 14.25 13.52
CA GLU A 165 -7.84 13.68 14.86
C GLU A 165 -9.07 14.22 15.56
N ALA A 166 -9.24 15.54 15.58
CA ALA A 166 -10.40 16.20 16.17
C ALA A 166 -11.72 15.77 15.52
N SER A 167 -11.71 15.44 14.22
CA SER A 167 -12.87 14.91 13.48
C SER A 167 -13.11 13.41 13.72
N GLY A 168 -12.16 12.68 14.35
CA GLY A 168 -12.34 11.28 14.72
C GLY A 168 -11.54 10.25 13.91
N VAL A 169 -10.58 10.69 13.07
CA VAL A 169 -9.60 9.79 12.43
C VAL A 169 -8.82 9.01 13.50
N LYS A 170 -8.52 7.75 13.24
CA LYS A 170 -7.90 6.83 14.22
C LYS A 170 -6.40 6.57 13.98
N MET A 171 -5.87 6.86 12.80
CA MET A 171 -4.46 6.72 12.47
C MET A 171 -4.13 7.59 11.26
N VAL A 172 -2.92 8.14 11.22
CA VAL A 172 -2.39 8.82 10.03
C VAL A 172 -1.14 8.15 9.50
N VAL A 173 -1.04 8.07 8.17
CA VAL A 173 0.15 7.57 7.47
C VAL A 173 0.77 8.72 6.69
N ILE A 174 2.02 9.04 6.97
CA ILE A 174 2.72 10.18 6.37
C ILE A 174 3.82 9.71 5.43
N HIS A 175 3.67 10.01 4.13
CA HIS A 175 4.77 9.86 3.19
C HIS A 175 5.73 11.04 3.32
N GLY A 176 6.99 10.79 3.64
CA GLY A 176 8.05 11.79 3.87
C GLY A 176 8.47 12.58 2.63
N ARG A 177 7.54 12.91 1.74
CA ARG A 177 7.72 13.78 0.57
C ARG A 177 6.53 14.70 0.38
N THR A 178 6.75 15.83 -0.28
CA THR A 178 5.66 16.67 -0.79
C THR A 178 5.07 16.10 -2.08
N ARG A 179 3.91 16.63 -2.52
CA ARG A 179 3.34 16.24 -3.82
C ARG A 179 4.27 16.61 -4.97
N CYS A 180 4.88 17.79 -4.95
CA CYS A 180 5.73 18.27 -6.03
C CYS A 180 7.03 17.49 -6.18
N GLN A 181 7.53 16.88 -5.12
CA GLN A 181 8.67 15.96 -5.17
C GLN A 181 8.33 14.64 -5.89
N PHE A 182 7.07 14.24 -5.97
CA PHE A 182 6.66 12.93 -6.51
C PHE A 182 7.38 11.77 -5.81
N TYR A 183 8.40 11.22 -6.48
CA TYR A 183 9.29 10.14 -5.99
C TYR A 183 10.77 10.50 -6.14
N LYS A 184 11.06 11.77 -6.45
CA LYS A 184 12.44 12.27 -6.59
C LYS A 184 13.07 12.54 -5.21
N GLY A 185 14.40 12.49 -5.16
CA GLY A 185 15.15 12.69 -3.92
C GLY A 185 14.90 11.58 -2.90
N LYS A 186 15.10 11.87 -1.62
CA LYS A 186 14.86 10.96 -0.49
C LYS A 186 13.65 11.39 0.31
N ALA A 187 12.97 10.43 0.95
CA ALA A 187 11.92 10.74 1.92
C ALA A 187 12.53 11.40 3.16
N ASP A 188 11.96 12.51 3.57
CA ASP A 188 12.34 13.20 4.80
C ASP A 188 11.54 12.63 5.98
N TRP A 189 12.13 11.66 6.66
CA TRP A 189 11.51 11.05 7.83
C TRP A 189 11.53 11.97 9.04
N ALA A 190 12.52 12.88 9.16
CA ALA A 190 12.59 13.84 10.25
C ALA A 190 11.43 14.85 10.19
N ALA A 191 10.99 15.21 8.99
CA ALA A 191 9.82 16.08 8.83
C ALA A 191 8.51 15.42 9.33
N ILE A 192 8.43 14.09 9.38
CA ILE A 192 7.27 13.36 9.94
C ILE A 192 7.14 13.59 11.46
N ALA A 193 8.25 13.82 12.17
CA ALA A 193 8.24 14.09 13.61
C ALA A 193 7.30 15.23 13.97
N ARG A 194 7.23 16.28 13.14
CA ARG A 194 6.29 17.40 13.36
C ARG A 194 4.82 16.97 13.38
N VAL A 195 4.49 15.91 12.62
CA VAL A 195 3.14 15.35 12.65
C VAL A 195 2.95 14.54 13.92
N LYS A 196 3.95 13.72 14.32
CA LYS A 196 3.91 12.94 15.55
C LYS A 196 3.74 13.81 16.79
N ASP A 197 4.43 14.93 16.83
CA ASP A 197 4.35 15.91 17.94
C ASP A 197 2.99 16.63 18.01
N ALA A 198 2.26 16.67 16.90
CA ALA A 198 1.01 17.44 16.79
C ALA A 198 -0.25 16.63 17.15
N VAL A 199 -0.15 15.30 17.27
CA VAL A 199 -1.30 14.39 17.48
C VAL A 199 -0.99 13.31 18.52
N SER A 200 -2.04 12.78 19.13
CA SER A 200 -1.96 11.64 20.07
C SER A 200 -2.26 10.29 19.41
N LEU A 201 -2.92 10.32 18.28
CA LEU A 201 -3.21 9.08 17.51
C LEU A 201 -1.95 8.46 16.89
N PRO A 202 -2.00 7.16 16.52
CA PRO A 202 -0.89 6.49 15.86
C PRO A 202 -0.48 7.18 14.56
N VAL A 203 0.85 7.40 14.41
CA VAL A 203 1.48 7.94 13.19
C VAL A 203 2.36 6.86 12.58
N ILE A 204 2.17 6.58 11.28
CA ILE A 204 2.92 5.60 10.52
C ILE A 204 3.84 6.29 9.52
N ALA A 205 5.13 6.01 9.59
CA ALA A 205 6.11 6.54 8.64
C ALA A 205 6.09 5.77 7.31
N ASN A 206 6.14 6.50 6.20
CA ASN A 206 6.17 5.93 4.85
C ASN A 206 7.13 6.70 3.95
N GLY A 207 7.66 6.01 2.94
CA GLY A 207 8.60 6.52 1.94
C GLY A 207 9.98 5.89 2.09
N ASP A 208 10.51 5.31 1.02
CA ASP A 208 11.85 4.71 0.90
C ASP A 208 12.21 3.64 1.95
N ILE A 209 11.21 3.05 2.58
CA ILE A 209 11.40 1.93 3.51
C ILE A 209 11.45 0.64 2.70
N THR A 210 12.63 0.01 2.68
CA THR A 210 12.92 -1.16 1.83
C THR A 210 13.60 -2.31 2.59
N SER A 211 13.96 -2.10 3.86
CA SER A 211 14.67 -3.06 4.70
C SER A 211 14.41 -2.78 6.18
N PRO A 212 14.74 -3.71 7.08
CA PRO A 212 14.72 -3.44 8.52
C PRO A 212 15.59 -2.26 8.95
N ALA A 213 16.75 -2.08 8.32
CA ALA A 213 17.65 -0.95 8.61
C ALA A 213 17.00 0.40 8.27
N SER A 214 16.40 0.52 7.06
CA SER A 214 15.68 1.73 6.67
C SER A 214 14.42 1.97 7.50
N ALA A 215 13.74 0.91 7.96
CA ALA A 215 12.60 1.01 8.86
C ALA A 215 13.01 1.51 10.26
N ALA A 216 14.12 0.99 10.81
CA ALA A 216 14.66 1.42 12.09
C ALA A 216 15.05 2.91 12.06
N GLU A 217 15.70 3.35 10.98
CA GLU A 217 16.09 4.75 10.81
C GLU A 217 14.85 5.66 10.63
N ALA A 218 13.85 5.22 9.87
CA ALA A 218 12.60 5.97 9.73
C ALA A 218 11.90 6.15 11.08
N LEU A 219 11.80 5.09 11.88
CA LEU A 219 11.22 5.17 13.23
C LEU A 219 12.03 6.10 14.16
N ARG A 220 13.35 5.98 14.12
CA ARG A 220 14.25 6.81 14.94
C ARG A 220 14.12 8.30 14.63
N LEU A 221 14.05 8.67 13.36
CA LEU A 221 13.98 10.07 12.92
C LEU A 221 12.57 10.67 13.06
N SER A 222 11.55 9.88 12.85
CA SER A 222 10.16 10.36 12.85
C SER A 222 9.47 10.26 14.21
N GLY A 223 9.94 9.39 15.11
CA GLY A 223 9.21 9.02 16.33
C GLY A 223 7.89 8.30 16.05
N ALA A 224 7.66 7.82 14.83
CA ALA A 224 6.42 7.15 14.43
C ALA A 224 6.21 5.84 15.19
N ASP A 225 4.96 5.41 15.29
CA ASP A 225 4.53 4.21 16.02
C ASP A 225 4.64 2.93 15.18
N GLY A 226 4.84 3.08 13.88
CA GLY A 226 4.99 1.98 12.94
C GLY A 226 5.44 2.46 11.56
N VAL A 227 5.56 1.53 10.63
CA VAL A 227 6.03 1.81 9.27
C VAL A 227 5.10 1.25 8.20
N MET A 228 5.05 1.91 7.05
CA MET A 228 4.34 1.43 5.88
C MET A 228 5.31 1.26 4.72
N VAL A 229 5.36 0.04 4.17
CA VAL A 229 6.24 -0.35 3.08
C VAL A 229 5.48 -0.29 1.76
N GLY A 230 6.06 0.38 0.76
CA GLY A 230 5.54 0.42 -0.60
C GLY A 230 6.40 -0.43 -1.55
N ARG A 231 7.18 0.23 -2.38
CA ARG A 231 8.04 -0.40 -3.40
C ARG A 231 9.01 -1.44 -2.85
N GLY A 232 9.39 -1.34 -1.58
CA GLY A 232 10.25 -2.33 -0.91
C GLY A 232 9.68 -3.75 -0.90
N ALA A 233 8.35 -3.91 -1.02
CA ALA A 233 7.69 -5.21 -1.08
C ALA A 233 7.68 -5.84 -2.50
N GLN A 234 8.04 -5.09 -3.52
CA GLN A 234 8.07 -5.59 -4.91
C GLN A 234 9.17 -6.64 -5.08
N GLY A 235 8.79 -7.84 -5.49
CA GLY A 235 9.71 -8.99 -5.59
C GLY A 235 10.15 -9.60 -4.26
N ARG A 236 9.82 -8.94 -3.14
CA ARG A 236 10.16 -9.38 -1.78
C ARG A 236 8.98 -9.18 -0.82
N PRO A 237 7.84 -9.86 -1.03
CA PRO A 237 6.64 -9.65 -0.22
C PRO A 237 6.84 -9.96 1.28
N TRP A 238 7.88 -10.71 1.63
CA TRP A 238 8.29 -11.04 3.01
C TRP A 238 9.04 -9.91 3.74
N VAL A 239 9.42 -8.81 3.05
CA VAL A 239 10.19 -7.71 3.68
C VAL A 239 9.45 -7.09 4.87
N LEU A 240 8.12 -7.08 4.84
CA LEU A 240 7.33 -6.61 5.98
C LEU A 240 7.53 -7.50 7.20
N ALA A 241 7.57 -8.82 7.00
CA ALA A 241 7.82 -9.77 8.08
C ALA A 241 9.28 -9.73 8.59
N GLU A 242 10.26 -9.44 7.70
CA GLU A 242 11.65 -9.19 8.13
C GLU A 242 11.72 -7.96 9.05
N ILE A 243 11.04 -6.88 8.69
CA ILE A 243 10.94 -5.66 9.50
C ILE A 243 10.24 -5.97 10.84
N ALA A 244 9.11 -6.68 10.78
CA ALA A 244 8.34 -7.07 11.95
C ALA A 244 9.16 -7.92 12.92
N HIS A 245 9.92 -8.89 12.41
CA HIS A 245 10.79 -9.73 13.23
C HIS A 245 11.89 -8.90 13.91
N GLN A 246 12.61 -8.08 13.15
CA GLN A 246 13.79 -7.39 13.69
C GLN A 246 13.44 -6.22 14.62
N LEU A 247 12.31 -5.55 14.41
CA LEU A 247 11.98 -4.32 15.14
C LEU A 247 10.81 -4.47 16.12
N PHE A 248 9.94 -5.46 15.92
CA PHE A 248 8.71 -5.58 16.70
C PHE A 248 8.54 -6.95 17.38
N GLY A 249 9.56 -7.84 17.29
CA GLY A 249 9.58 -9.12 17.98
C GLY A 249 8.64 -10.19 17.38
N ALA A 250 8.17 -10.00 16.15
CA ALA A 250 7.41 -11.02 15.44
C ALA A 250 8.27 -12.26 15.15
N PRO A 251 7.68 -13.45 14.92
CA PRO A 251 8.42 -14.63 14.51
C PRO A 251 9.27 -14.38 13.26
N ALA A 252 10.44 -15.04 13.17
CA ALA A 252 11.29 -14.94 12.00
C ALA A 252 10.56 -15.51 10.77
N PRO A 253 10.46 -14.77 9.65
CA PRO A 253 9.82 -15.27 8.45
C PRO A 253 10.66 -16.37 7.79
N GLN A 254 9.99 -17.38 7.25
CA GLN A 254 10.62 -18.32 6.34
C GLN A 254 10.68 -17.71 4.95
N ILE A 255 11.85 -17.23 4.56
CA ILE A 255 12.07 -16.63 3.24
C ILE A 255 12.21 -17.76 2.20
N PRO A 256 11.30 -17.84 1.21
CA PRO A 256 11.35 -18.92 0.24
C PRO A 256 12.53 -18.76 -0.72
N THR A 257 13.12 -19.89 -1.11
CA THR A 257 14.30 -19.96 -1.96
C THR A 257 14.18 -21.14 -2.93
N GLY A 258 14.86 -21.10 -4.05
CA GLY A 258 14.88 -22.20 -4.99
C GLY A 258 13.48 -22.67 -5.39
N ALA A 259 13.18 -23.95 -5.17
CA ALA A 259 11.89 -24.54 -5.50
C ALA A 259 10.72 -23.87 -4.75
N ALA A 260 10.89 -23.58 -3.45
CA ALA A 260 9.84 -22.90 -2.66
C ALA A 260 9.53 -21.49 -3.17
N LEU A 261 10.56 -20.76 -3.67
CA LEU A 261 10.33 -19.46 -4.32
C LEU A 261 9.60 -19.61 -5.65
N ALA A 262 9.97 -20.62 -6.44
CA ALA A 262 9.26 -20.91 -7.69
C ALA A 262 7.78 -21.23 -7.43
N ASP A 263 7.48 -22.04 -6.42
CA ASP A 263 6.12 -22.41 -6.04
C ASP A 263 5.31 -21.18 -5.60
N LEU A 264 5.89 -20.30 -4.78
CA LEU A 264 5.25 -19.04 -4.37
C LEU A 264 4.91 -18.16 -5.57
N VAL A 265 5.87 -17.98 -6.49
CA VAL A 265 5.71 -17.09 -7.65
C VAL A 265 4.68 -17.67 -8.64
N VAL A 266 4.69 -18.98 -8.84
CA VAL A 266 3.68 -19.66 -9.65
C VAL A 266 2.29 -19.54 -9.04
N ALA A 267 2.14 -19.80 -7.74
CA ALA A 267 0.87 -19.66 -7.04
C ALA A 267 0.32 -18.23 -7.12
N HIS A 268 1.19 -17.20 -6.96
CA HIS A 268 0.79 -15.80 -7.14
C HIS A 268 0.34 -15.53 -8.57
N TYR A 269 1.06 -16.04 -9.58
CA TYR A 269 0.70 -15.88 -10.98
C TYR A 269 -0.65 -16.55 -11.32
N GLU A 270 -0.88 -17.76 -10.84
CA GLU A 270 -2.15 -18.49 -11.01
C GLU A 270 -3.32 -17.75 -10.32
N ALA A 271 -3.09 -17.20 -9.13
CA ALA A 271 -4.07 -16.37 -8.45
C ALA A 271 -4.42 -15.10 -9.28
N MET A 272 -3.44 -14.48 -9.95
CA MET A 272 -3.70 -13.36 -10.85
C MET A 272 -4.47 -13.79 -12.11
N LEU A 273 -4.16 -14.95 -12.68
CA LEU A 273 -4.91 -15.53 -13.82
C LEU A 273 -6.36 -15.78 -13.45
N SER A 274 -6.61 -16.31 -12.25
CA SER A 274 -7.96 -16.54 -11.73
C SER A 274 -8.71 -15.22 -11.47
N PHE A 275 -8.01 -14.22 -10.93
CA PHE A 275 -8.63 -12.94 -10.53
C PHE A 275 -8.96 -12.03 -11.72
N TYR A 276 -8.06 -11.91 -12.70
CA TYR A 276 -8.20 -10.99 -13.83
C TYR A 276 -8.70 -11.65 -15.12
N GLY A 277 -8.69 -12.99 -15.20
CA GLY A 277 -8.77 -13.71 -16.44
C GLY A 277 -7.47 -13.65 -17.24
N THR A 278 -7.26 -14.60 -18.14
CA THR A 278 -5.97 -14.84 -18.80
C THR A 278 -5.43 -13.62 -19.53
N GLU A 279 -6.25 -12.95 -20.33
CA GLU A 279 -5.78 -11.85 -21.18
C GLU A 279 -5.23 -10.65 -20.38
N LEU A 280 -5.94 -10.25 -19.33
CA LEU A 280 -5.50 -9.12 -18.51
C LEU A 280 -4.39 -9.53 -17.55
N ALA A 281 -4.48 -10.72 -16.96
CA ALA A 281 -3.47 -11.24 -16.05
C ALA A 281 -2.08 -11.33 -16.70
N LEU A 282 -1.98 -11.82 -17.94
CA LEU A 282 -0.73 -11.84 -18.70
C LEU A 282 -0.03 -10.47 -18.77
N LYS A 283 -0.80 -9.40 -18.88
CA LYS A 283 -0.26 -8.03 -18.93
C LYS A 283 0.11 -7.50 -17.53
N VAL A 284 -0.77 -7.71 -16.56
CA VAL A 284 -0.60 -7.17 -15.18
C VAL A 284 0.51 -7.92 -14.44
N ALA A 285 0.62 -9.24 -14.59
CA ALA A 285 1.59 -10.05 -13.89
C ALA A 285 3.05 -9.74 -14.26
N ARG A 286 3.33 -9.31 -15.50
CA ARG A 286 4.71 -9.12 -15.99
C ARG A 286 5.60 -8.32 -15.04
N LYS A 287 5.08 -7.27 -14.42
CA LYS A 287 5.85 -6.47 -13.47
C LYS A 287 6.17 -7.24 -12.19
N HIS A 288 5.20 -7.99 -11.64
CA HIS A 288 5.43 -8.82 -10.44
C HIS A 288 6.45 -9.93 -10.75
N LEU A 289 6.27 -10.62 -11.87
CA LEU A 289 7.21 -11.65 -12.30
C LEU A 289 8.60 -11.10 -12.54
N GLY A 290 8.70 -9.91 -13.17
CA GLY A 290 9.96 -9.22 -13.36
C GLY A 290 10.66 -8.92 -12.04
N TRP A 291 9.95 -8.37 -11.05
CA TRP A 291 10.52 -8.07 -9.73
C TRP A 291 10.97 -9.33 -8.99
N TYR A 292 10.21 -10.43 -9.04
CA TYR A 292 10.66 -11.69 -8.43
C TYR A 292 11.92 -12.24 -9.09
N LEU A 293 11.97 -12.23 -10.42
CA LEU A 293 13.13 -12.70 -11.17
C LEU A 293 14.36 -11.83 -10.92
N ASP A 294 14.19 -10.49 -10.86
CA ASP A 294 15.25 -9.54 -10.52
C ASP A 294 15.72 -9.76 -9.06
N ALA A 295 14.78 -9.91 -8.13
CA ALA A 295 15.07 -10.17 -6.73
C ALA A 295 15.82 -11.48 -6.52
N ALA A 296 15.51 -12.51 -7.30
CA ALA A 296 16.19 -13.80 -7.24
C ALA A 296 17.55 -13.83 -7.96
N GLY A 297 17.90 -12.79 -8.74
CA GLY A 297 19.09 -12.79 -9.58
C GLY A 297 19.01 -13.83 -10.72
N ALA A 298 17.82 -14.06 -11.26
CA ALA A 298 17.57 -15.02 -12.30
C ALA A 298 18.32 -14.69 -13.60
N ASP A 299 18.59 -15.72 -14.41
CA ASP A 299 19.25 -15.55 -15.71
C ASP A 299 18.48 -14.55 -16.60
N PRO A 300 19.15 -13.54 -17.19
CA PRO A 300 18.51 -12.50 -17.99
C PRO A 300 17.74 -13.01 -19.22
N ALA A 301 18.19 -14.12 -19.83
CA ALA A 301 17.52 -14.73 -20.98
C ALA A 301 16.20 -15.39 -20.54
N LEU A 302 16.23 -16.15 -19.43
CA LEU A 302 15.02 -16.74 -18.84
C LEU A 302 14.04 -15.67 -18.36
N ARG A 303 14.55 -14.58 -17.74
CA ARG A 303 13.75 -13.43 -17.38
C ARG A 303 13.02 -12.82 -18.58
N THR A 304 13.77 -12.52 -19.64
CA THR A 304 13.20 -11.95 -20.87
C THR A 304 12.14 -12.89 -21.46
N LYS A 305 12.43 -14.19 -21.51
CA LYS A 305 11.52 -15.21 -22.00
C LYS A 305 10.22 -15.24 -21.18
N ALA A 306 10.29 -15.30 -19.85
CA ALA A 306 9.12 -15.34 -18.97
C ALA A 306 8.21 -14.12 -19.16
N LEU A 307 8.78 -12.92 -19.39
CA LEU A 307 8.03 -11.67 -19.53
C LEU A 307 7.45 -11.43 -20.93
N THR A 308 7.86 -12.21 -21.94
CA THR A 308 7.40 -12.04 -23.32
C THR A 308 6.44 -13.14 -23.80
N LEU A 309 6.41 -14.28 -23.12
CA LEU A 309 5.49 -15.37 -23.43
C LEU A 309 4.02 -14.95 -23.21
N ASN A 310 3.13 -15.48 -24.05
CA ASN A 310 1.69 -15.23 -23.99
C ASN A 310 0.86 -16.48 -23.64
N GLU A 311 1.53 -17.61 -23.42
CA GLU A 311 0.89 -18.87 -23.00
C GLU A 311 1.19 -19.13 -21.53
N PRO A 312 0.16 -19.17 -20.64
CA PRO A 312 0.36 -19.31 -19.20
C PRO A 312 1.22 -20.52 -18.79
N SER A 313 1.01 -21.68 -19.41
CA SER A 313 1.77 -22.88 -19.09
C SER A 313 3.26 -22.73 -19.43
N ALA A 314 3.57 -22.06 -20.53
CA ALA A 314 4.95 -21.76 -20.93
C ALA A 314 5.61 -20.72 -20.00
N VAL A 315 4.84 -19.73 -19.52
CA VAL A 315 5.31 -18.79 -18.49
C VAL A 315 5.66 -19.55 -17.21
N ILE A 316 4.75 -20.39 -16.70
CA ILE A 316 4.96 -21.20 -15.49
C ILE A 316 6.23 -22.06 -15.61
N SER A 317 6.35 -22.83 -16.71
CA SER A 317 7.53 -23.68 -16.92
C SER A 317 8.84 -22.89 -16.93
N THR A 318 8.81 -21.66 -17.51
CA THR A 318 9.98 -20.78 -17.56
C THR A 318 10.30 -20.20 -16.17
N LEU A 319 9.27 -19.81 -15.37
CA LEU A 319 9.45 -19.33 -13.99
C LEU A 319 10.08 -20.41 -13.10
N VAL A 320 9.59 -21.64 -13.17
CA VAL A 320 10.15 -22.77 -12.41
C VAL A 320 11.62 -22.98 -12.77
N SER A 321 11.95 -22.98 -14.06
CA SER A 321 13.34 -23.12 -14.52
C SER A 321 14.23 -21.97 -14.07
N ALA A 322 13.72 -20.72 -14.11
CA ALA A 322 14.49 -19.52 -13.77
C ALA A 322 14.75 -19.36 -12.26
N LEU A 323 13.81 -19.80 -11.41
CA LEU A 323 13.84 -19.54 -9.97
C LEU A 323 14.43 -20.70 -9.16
N ARG A 324 14.31 -21.95 -9.65
CA ARG A 324 14.80 -23.14 -8.92
C ARG A 324 16.30 -23.08 -8.63
N ASP A 325 17.08 -22.62 -9.60
CA ASP A 325 18.55 -22.57 -9.53
C ASP A 325 19.08 -21.14 -9.42
N ALA A 326 18.21 -20.16 -9.17
CA ALA A 326 18.61 -18.78 -9.03
C ALA A 326 19.50 -18.57 -7.80
N PRO A 327 20.64 -17.85 -7.93
CA PRO A 327 21.45 -17.50 -6.79
C PRO A 327 20.65 -16.57 -5.86
N HIS A 328 20.82 -16.73 -4.54
CA HIS A 328 20.20 -15.80 -3.60
C HIS A 328 20.86 -14.44 -3.73
N PRO A 329 20.13 -13.38 -4.08
CA PRO A 329 20.71 -12.06 -4.13
C PRO A 329 21.00 -11.57 -2.71
N ALA A 330 22.16 -10.92 -2.54
CA ALA A 330 22.44 -10.16 -1.35
C ALA A 330 21.40 -9.04 -1.18
N PRO A 331 21.01 -8.69 0.06
CA PRO A 331 19.97 -7.70 0.36
C PRO A 331 20.18 -6.29 -0.22
N GLU A 332 21.36 -5.96 -0.68
CA GLU A 332 21.82 -4.61 -0.98
C GLU A 332 21.47 -4.05 -2.37
N ARG A 333 20.88 -4.83 -3.29
CA ARG A 333 20.64 -4.39 -4.68
C ARG A 333 19.39 -3.53 -4.91
N TYR A 334 18.60 -3.21 -3.88
CA TYR A 334 17.32 -2.51 -4.03
C TYR A 334 17.28 -1.09 -3.44
N ALA A 335 18.44 -0.48 -3.19
CA ALA A 335 18.56 0.92 -2.76
C ALA A 335 18.78 1.85 -3.96
N ALA A 336 17.83 1.91 -4.92
CA ALA A 336 17.83 2.92 -5.96
C ALA A 336 16.38 3.31 -6.34
#